data_5557b0aa38b0f4aef9f5a8d21ab26a97
#
_entry.id   5557b0aa38b0f4aef9f5a8d21ab26a97
#
_cell.length_a   1.000
_cell.length_b   1.000
_cell.length_c   1.000
_cell.angle_alpha   90.00
_cell.angle_beta   90.00
_cell.angle_gamma   90.00
#
_symmetry.space_group_name_H-M   'P 1'
#
loop_
_entity.id
_entity.type
_entity.pdbx_description
1 polymer ?
#
loop_
_entity_poly.entity_id
_entity_poly.type
_entity_poly.pdbx_seq_one_letter_code
_entity_poly.pdbx_strand_id
1 'polypeptide(L)'
;MIQSAQVSSKFTLFTHHAKTFPDLVTALRNSMLRAGVFNDERTAEEQVVQVLNFDIHLVKDFRGRRYIERVTECIPVEEKNEYTFDHRKEKTLEGKIDKFMDNATIYFTKTTNRELYKYVNILEYQDGTYVLTNPISEKNIKEMRENMDDTDAKEFDNFLERVWKIKSKQTDEDINYTEEKTKKRGRKPKEVIS
;
A
#
# COMPACT_ATOMS: atom_id res chain seq x y z
N MET A 1 -11.51 17.16 -4.57
CA MET A 1 -10.59 16.56 -3.59
C MET A 1 -10.12 15.17 -4.01
N ILE A 2 -10.96 14.12 -4.06
CA ILE A 2 -10.55 12.77 -4.51
C ILE A 2 -10.03 12.79 -5.95
N GLN A 3 -10.67 13.53 -6.86
CA GLN A 3 -10.18 13.75 -8.22
C GLN A 3 -8.79 14.41 -8.26
N SER A 4 -8.49 15.34 -7.35
CA SER A 4 -7.17 15.97 -7.25
C SER A 4 -6.10 14.99 -6.80
N ALA A 5 -6.43 14.03 -5.92
CA ALA A 5 -5.52 13.00 -5.46
C ALA A 5 -5.19 11.97 -6.56
N GLN A 6 -6.09 11.79 -7.54
CA GLN A 6 -5.89 10.88 -8.68
C GLN A 6 -5.08 11.51 -9.82
N VAL A 7 -4.99 12.84 -9.89
CA VAL A 7 -4.42 13.56 -11.04
C VAL A 7 -3.15 14.28 -10.65
N SER A 8 -2.04 13.56 -10.47
CA SER A 8 -0.68 14.11 -10.36
C SER A 8 -0.34 14.99 -9.14
N SER A 9 -1.15 15.04 -8.09
CA SER A 9 -0.72 15.63 -6.82
C SER A 9 0.22 14.66 -6.08
N LYS A 10 1.41 15.11 -5.68
CA LYS A 10 2.34 14.30 -4.87
C LYS A 10 1.71 13.86 -3.55
N PHE A 11 0.91 14.71 -2.93
CA PHE A 11 0.05 14.37 -1.80
C PHE A 11 -1.15 15.30 -1.71
N THR A 12 -2.22 14.83 -1.08
CA THR A 12 -3.43 15.61 -0.81
C THR A 12 -3.74 15.53 0.68
N LEU A 13 -3.90 16.67 1.33
CA LEU A 13 -4.30 16.79 2.73
C LEU A 13 -5.70 17.39 2.82
N PHE A 14 -6.55 16.79 3.65
CA PHE A 14 -7.88 17.34 3.95
C PHE A 14 -8.28 17.07 5.40
N THR A 15 -9.24 17.81 5.90
CA THR A 15 -9.80 17.65 7.25
C THR A 15 -11.20 17.05 7.17
N HIS A 16 -11.55 16.24 8.17
CA HIS A 16 -12.85 15.59 8.28
C HIS A 16 -13.29 15.46 9.75
N HIS A 17 -14.55 15.05 9.95
CA HIS A 17 -15.15 14.82 11.27
C HIS A 17 -15.70 13.40 11.35
N ALA A 18 -14.83 12.39 11.34
CA ALA A 18 -15.20 11.00 11.57
C ALA A 18 -14.60 10.52 12.89
N LYS A 19 -15.31 9.65 13.61
CA LYS A 19 -14.84 9.09 14.88
C LYS A 19 -13.89 7.91 14.68
N THR A 20 -14.18 7.11 13.68
CA THR A 20 -13.40 5.90 13.35
C THR A 20 -12.95 5.95 11.90
N PHE A 21 -11.95 5.16 11.57
CA PHE A 21 -11.47 5.03 10.19
C PHE A 21 -12.57 4.52 9.24
N PRO A 22 -13.37 3.47 9.57
CA PRO A 22 -14.50 3.05 8.74
C PRO A 22 -15.57 4.13 8.55
N ASP A 23 -15.83 4.96 9.57
CA ASP A 23 -16.75 6.10 9.42
C ASP A 23 -16.22 7.12 8.42
N LEU A 24 -14.91 7.36 8.39
CA LEU A 24 -14.27 8.22 7.39
C LEU A 24 -14.49 7.69 5.98
N VAL A 25 -14.17 6.42 5.74
CA VAL A 25 -14.36 5.78 4.41
C VAL A 25 -15.82 5.88 3.99
N THR A 26 -16.76 5.54 4.88
CA THR A 26 -18.20 5.63 4.64
C THR A 26 -18.66 7.06 4.32
N ALA A 27 -18.17 8.05 5.06
CA ALA A 27 -18.52 9.45 4.82
C ALA A 27 -18.03 9.96 3.47
N LEU A 28 -16.79 9.60 3.09
CA LEU A 28 -16.22 9.95 1.79
C LEU A 28 -16.96 9.27 0.64
N ARG A 29 -17.21 7.95 0.74
CA ARG A 29 -18.01 7.19 -0.22
C ARG A 29 -19.38 7.85 -0.44
N ASN A 30 -20.11 8.10 0.64
CA ASN A 30 -21.45 8.70 0.57
C ASN A 30 -21.43 10.13 0.00
N SER A 31 -20.33 10.86 0.21
CA SER A 31 -20.13 12.18 -0.40
C SER A 31 -19.98 12.08 -1.93
N MET A 32 -19.25 11.07 -2.42
CA MET A 32 -19.07 10.82 -3.86
C MET A 32 -20.38 10.39 -4.54
N LEU A 33 -21.15 9.52 -3.88
CA LEU A 33 -22.47 9.09 -4.37
C LEU A 33 -23.44 10.28 -4.45
N ARG A 34 -23.50 11.11 -3.41
CA ARG A 34 -24.35 12.32 -3.41
C ARG A 34 -23.94 13.34 -4.45
N ALA A 35 -22.67 13.44 -4.76
CA ALA A 35 -22.18 14.32 -5.82
C ALA A 35 -22.45 13.77 -7.23
N GLY A 36 -23.00 12.56 -7.37
CA GLY A 36 -23.29 11.92 -8.65
C GLY A 36 -22.05 11.52 -9.44
N VAL A 37 -20.89 11.43 -8.78
CA VAL A 37 -19.63 11.02 -9.43
C VAL A 37 -19.65 9.53 -9.74
N PHE A 38 -20.25 8.74 -8.87
CA PHE A 38 -20.46 7.30 -9.03
C PHE A 38 -21.90 6.93 -8.68
N ASN A 39 -22.41 5.88 -9.32
CA ASN A 39 -23.75 5.34 -9.09
C ASN A 39 -23.72 4.03 -8.29
N ASP A 40 -22.54 3.48 -8.03
CA ASP A 40 -22.31 2.23 -7.33
C ASP A 40 -21.47 2.44 -6.07
N GLU A 41 -21.95 1.87 -4.95
CA GLU A 41 -21.28 2.02 -3.64
C GLU A 41 -19.88 1.39 -3.63
N ARG A 42 -19.74 0.22 -4.24
CA ARG A 42 -18.46 -0.51 -4.25
C ARG A 42 -17.42 0.28 -5.02
N THR A 43 -17.76 0.73 -6.22
CA THR A 43 -16.86 1.54 -7.05
C THR A 43 -16.47 2.84 -6.34
N ALA A 44 -17.43 3.51 -5.68
CA ALA A 44 -17.14 4.71 -4.92
C ALA A 44 -16.20 4.44 -3.74
N GLU A 45 -16.39 3.34 -3.02
CA GLU A 45 -15.53 2.93 -1.90
C GLU A 45 -14.13 2.54 -2.37
N GLU A 46 -14.01 1.77 -3.45
CA GLU A 46 -12.73 1.43 -4.08
C GLU A 46 -11.91 2.69 -4.42
N GLN A 47 -12.55 3.71 -4.99
CA GLN A 47 -11.89 4.97 -5.32
C GLN A 47 -11.45 5.75 -4.08
N VAL A 48 -12.22 5.72 -2.99
CA VAL A 48 -11.81 6.31 -1.70
C VAL A 48 -10.58 5.62 -1.16
N VAL A 49 -10.62 4.30 -1.11
CA VAL A 49 -9.56 3.46 -0.52
C VAL A 49 -8.24 3.57 -1.29
N GLN A 50 -8.30 3.74 -2.63
CA GLN A 50 -7.10 3.90 -3.45
C GLN A 50 -6.32 5.20 -3.19
N VAL A 51 -7.00 6.26 -2.74
CA VAL A 51 -6.38 7.58 -2.51
C VAL A 51 -6.16 7.91 -1.03
N LEU A 52 -6.73 7.11 -0.13
CA LEU A 52 -6.64 7.33 1.32
C LEU A 52 -5.51 6.47 1.89
N ASN A 53 -4.35 7.07 2.11
CA ASN A 53 -3.20 6.35 2.67
C ASN A 53 -3.19 6.39 4.20
N PHE A 54 -3.42 7.57 4.79
CA PHE A 54 -3.32 7.76 6.24
C PHE A 54 -4.46 8.64 6.79
N ASP A 55 -4.91 8.31 8.00
CA ASP A 55 -5.77 9.14 8.85
C ASP A 55 -5.01 9.54 10.11
N ILE A 56 -4.93 10.84 10.37
CA ILE A 56 -4.37 11.39 11.61
C ILE A 56 -5.53 11.87 12.47
N HIS A 57 -5.88 11.08 13.48
CA HIS A 57 -7.01 11.38 14.36
C HIS A 57 -6.60 12.28 15.51
N LEU A 58 -7.23 13.46 15.57
CA LEU A 58 -7.00 14.48 16.58
C LEU A 58 -8.14 14.50 17.58
N VAL A 59 -7.80 14.47 18.84
CA VAL A 59 -8.76 14.53 19.97
C VAL A 59 -8.47 15.75 20.83
N LYS A 60 -9.52 16.26 21.45
CA LYS A 60 -9.48 17.32 22.47
C LYS A 60 -9.89 16.72 23.80
N ASP A 61 -9.00 16.80 24.80
CA ASP A 61 -9.31 16.35 26.16
C ASP A 61 -10.28 17.32 26.89
N PHE A 62 -10.73 16.90 28.07
CA PHE A 62 -11.62 17.69 28.92
C PHE A 62 -11.00 19.00 29.41
N ARG A 63 -9.65 19.13 29.39
CA ARG A 63 -8.91 20.34 29.73
C ARG A 63 -8.69 21.25 28.52
N GLY A 64 -9.18 20.85 27.34
CA GLY A 64 -9.06 21.63 26.11
C GLY A 64 -7.76 21.40 25.33
N ARG A 65 -6.87 20.52 25.77
CA ARG A 65 -5.62 20.19 25.07
C ARG A 65 -5.93 19.29 23.88
N ARG A 66 -5.30 19.58 22.74
CA ARG A 66 -5.41 18.78 21.53
C ARG A 66 -4.17 17.92 21.38
N TYR A 67 -4.36 16.67 21.00
CA TYR A 67 -3.27 15.73 20.72
C TYR A 67 -3.68 14.75 19.63
N ILE A 68 -2.70 14.11 19.01
CA ILE A 68 -2.95 13.03 18.07
C ILE A 68 -3.29 11.78 18.91
N GLU A 69 -4.49 11.25 18.76
CA GLU A 69 -4.88 10.01 19.44
C GLU A 69 -4.26 8.81 18.75
N ARG A 70 -4.33 8.80 17.41
CA ARG A 70 -3.77 7.71 16.58
C ARG A 70 -3.43 8.20 15.18
N VAL A 71 -2.53 7.49 14.54
CA VAL A 71 -2.30 7.54 13.10
C VAL A 71 -2.65 6.16 12.54
N THR A 72 -3.60 6.11 11.63
CA THR A 72 -4.12 4.88 11.02
C THR A 72 -3.71 4.83 9.56
N GLU A 73 -3.14 3.72 9.12
CA GLU A 73 -2.83 3.43 7.74
C GLU A 73 -3.98 2.67 7.08
N CYS A 74 -4.33 3.05 5.87
CA CYS A 74 -5.24 2.33 4.99
C CYS A 74 -4.44 1.43 4.05
N ILE A 75 -4.80 0.16 4.00
CA ILE A 75 -4.15 -0.83 3.15
C ILE A 75 -5.23 -1.42 2.22
N PRO A 76 -5.30 -0.98 0.96
CA PRO A 76 -6.21 -1.58 -0.02
C PRO A 76 -5.96 -3.08 -0.16
N VAL A 77 -7.02 -3.86 -0.20
CA VAL A 77 -6.92 -5.29 -0.47
C VAL A 77 -6.78 -5.48 -1.98
N GLU A 78 -5.56 -5.81 -2.42
CA GLU A 78 -5.34 -6.16 -3.83
C GLU A 78 -5.98 -7.52 -4.14
N GLU A 79 -6.89 -7.54 -5.10
CA GLU A 79 -7.44 -8.79 -5.61
C GLU A 79 -6.40 -9.53 -6.48
N LYS A 80 -5.48 -10.28 -5.84
CA LYS A 80 -4.51 -11.14 -6.56
C LYS A 80 -5.09 -12.46 -7.06
N ASN A 81 -6.40 -12.54 -7.24
CA ASN A 81 -7.04 -13.78 -7.62
C ASN A 81 -7.12 -13.92 -9.14
N GLU A 82 -6.07 -14.39 -9.77
CA GLU A 82 -6.16 -14.88 -11.14
C GLU A 82 -6.78 -16.27 -11.16
N TYR A 83 -7.72 -16.47 -12.09
CA TYR A 83 -8.28 -17.81 -12.30
C TYR A 83 -7.20 -18.73 -12.86
N THR A 84 -6.92 -19.83 -12.16
CA THR A 84 -5.86 -20.77 -12.52
C THR A 84 -6.31 -21.88 -13.46
N PHE A 85 -7.64 -21.98 -13.71
CA PHE A 85 -8.19 -23.00 -14.56
C PHE A 85 -7.85 -22.77 -16.03
N ASP A 86 -7.07 -23.69 -16.60
CA ASP A 86 -6.84 -23.80 -18.04
C ASP A 86 -7.07 -25.25 -18.44
N HIS A 87 -8.23 -25.53 -19.02
CA HIS A 87 -8.63 -26.88 -19.44
C HIS A 87 -7.68 -27.50 -20.49
N ARG A 88 -6.83 -26.69 -21.14
CA ARG A 88 -5.86 -27.16 -22.13
C ARG A 88 -4.63 -27.78 -21.48
N LYS A 89 -4.31 -27.37 -20.27
CA LYS A 89 -3.11 -27.83 -19.54
C LYS A 89 -3.34 -29.09 -18.74
N GLU A 90 -4.59 -29.32 -18.30
CA GLU A 90 -4.92 -30.49 -17.49
C GLU A 90 -5.31 -31.68 -18.37
N LYS A 91 -4.58 -32.79 -18.20
CA LYS A 91 -4.78 -34.01 -19.00
C LYS A 91 -5.77 -34.96 -18.36
N THR A 92 -5.89 -34.99 -17.04
CA THR A 92 -6.73 -35.88 -16.29
C THR A 92 -8.07 -35.25 -15.94
N LEU A 93 -9.13 -36.07 -15.81
CA LEU A 93 -10.43 -35.58 -15.38
C LEU A 93 -10.38 -35.04 -13.94
N GLU A 94 -9.66 -35.75 -13.05
CA GLU A 94 -9.46 -35.35 -11.66
C GLU A 94 -8.81 -33.98 -11.57
N GLY A 95 -7.68 -33.74 -12.27
CA GLY A 95 -7.02 -32.43 -12.31
C GLY A 95 -7.91 -31.31 -12.87
N LYS A 96 -8.81 -31.62 -13.84
CA LYS A 96 -9.79 -30.63 -14.34
C LYS A 96 -10.81 -30.26 -13.28
N ILE A 97 -11.28 -31.24 -12.50
CA ILE A 97 -12.24 -31.02 -11.41
C ILE A 97 -11.60 -30.20 -10.31
N ASP A 98 -10.39 -30.54 -9.87
CA ASP A 98 -9.66 -29.81 -8.83
C ASP A 98 -9.48 -28.33 -9.22
N LYS A 99 -8.99 -28.06 -10.43
CA LYS A 99 -8.85 -26.71 -10.96
C LYS A 99 -10.16 -25.94 -11.06
N PHE A 100 -11.24 -26.63 -11.43
CA PHE A 100 -12.58 -26.04 -11.45
C PHE A 100 -13.05 -25.68 -10.04
N MET A 101 -12.83 -26.56 -9.07
CA MET A 101 -13.18 -26.29 -7.66
C MET A 101 -12.38 -25.14 -7.08
N ASP A 102 -11.08 -25.04 -7.39
CA ASP A 102 -10.23 -23.91 -7.00
C ASP A 102 -10.77 -22.58 -7.57
N ASN A 103 -11.07 -22.55 -8.86
CA ASN A 103 -11.63 -21.36 -9.51
C ASN A 103 -13.03 -21.01 -8.99
N ALA A 104 -13.87 -21.99 -8.71
CA ALA A 104 -15.19 -21.78 -8.10
C ALA A 104 -15.04 -21.19 -6.69
N THR A 105 -14.10 -21.68 -5.88
CA THR A 105 -13.79 -21.15 -4.56
C THR A 105 -13.32 -19.69 -4.66
N ILE A 106 -12.42 -19.38 -5.58
CA ILE A 106 -11.95 -18.01 -5.84
C ILE A 106 -13.14 -17.12 -6.23
N TYR A 107 -14.00 -17.57 -7.15
CA TYR A 107 -15.18 -16.83 -7.59
C TYR A 107 -16.14 -16.53 -6.44
N PHE A 108 -16.49 -17.53 -5.64
CA PHE A 108 -17.39 -17.36 -4.51
C PHE A 108 -16.77 -16.46 -3.43
N THR A 109 -15.49 -16.62 -3.14
CA THR A 109 -14.79 -15.76 -2.18
C THR A 109 -14.82 -14.31 -2.64
N LYS A 110 -14.54 -14.02 -3.91
CA LYS A 110 -14.62 -12.66 -4.48
C LYS A 110 -16.03 -12.08 -4.40
N THR A 111 -17.04 -12.90 -4.68
CA THR A 111 -18.43 -12.45 -4.69
C THR A 111 -18.98 -12.21 -3.29
N THR A 112 -18.50 -12.95 -2.29
CA THR A 112 -18.95 -12.83 -0.89
C THR A 112 -18.08 -11.93 -0.04
N ASN A 113 -16.77 -11.85 -0.30
CA ASN A 113 -15.88 -10.97 0.44
C ASN A 113 -16.06 -9.52 -0.04
N ARG A 114 -16.55 -8.69 0.89
CA ARG A 114 -16.79 -7.26 0.65
C ARG A 114 -15.69 -6.37 1.21
N GLU A 115 -14.66 -6.94 1.83
CA GLU A 115 -13.55 -6.16 2.37
C GLU A 115 -12.69 -5.60 1.24
N LEU A 116 -12.75 -4.28 1.04
CA LEU A 116 -11.95 -3.57 0.05
C LEU A 116 -10.63 -3.05 0.63
N TYR A 117 -10.53 -2.99 1.94
CA TYR A 117 -9.37 -2.47 2.64
C TYR A 117 -9.20 -3.10 4.02
N LYS A 118 -7.98 -3.04 4.50
CA LYS A 118 -7.62 -3.22 5.91
C LYS A 118 -7.11 -1.90 6.45
N TYR A 119 -7.19 -1.70 7.75
CA TYR A 119 -6.58 -0.54 8.39
C TYR A 119 -5.87 -0.97 9.67
N VAL A 120 -4.74 -0.33 9.93
CA VAL A 120 -3.92 -0.60 11.11
C VAL A 120 -3.45 0.71 11.73
N ASN A 121 -3.45 0.79 13.06
CA ASN A 121 -2.85 1.92 13.73
C ASN A 121 -1.33 1.74 13.74
N ILE A 122 -0.61 2.71 13.24
CA ILE A 122 0.86 2.74 13.23
C ILE A 122 1.41 3.50 14.43
N LEU A 123 0.64 4.43 14.96
CA LEU A 123 0.96 5.22 16.15
C LEU A 123 -0.31 5.39 16.99
N GLU A 124 -0.16 5.24 18.31
CA GLU A 124 -1.23 5.51 19.28
C GLU A 124 -0.71 6.29 20.47
N TYR A 125 -1.57 7.14 21.06
CA TYR A 125 -1.29 7.78 22.32
C TYR A 125 -1.84 6.94 23.46
N GLN A 126 -0.94 6.35 24.25
CA GLN A 126 -1.27 5.46 25.36
C GLN A 126 -0.60 5.97 26.66
N ASP A 127 -1.34 6.13 27.71
CA ASP A 127 -0.85 6.48 29.06
C ASP A 127 0.12 7.67 29.11
N GLY A 128 -0.15 8.71 28.30
CA GLY A 128 0.67 9.92 28.29
C GLY A 128 1.86 9.90 27.33
N THR A 129 2.07 8.82 26.58
CA THR A 129 3.17 8.66 25.63
C THR A 129 2.69 8.19 24.26
N TYR A 130 3.48 8.45 23.23
CA TYR A 130 3.23 7.91 21.89
C TYR A 130 3.90 6.55 21.75
N VAL A 131 3.12 5.56 21.33
CA VAL A 131 3.57 4.19 21.12
C VAL A 131 3.42 3.83 19.64
N LEU A 132 4.49 3.33 19.03
CA LEU A 132 4.45 2.75 17.70
C LEU A 132 3.87 1.33 17.79
N THR A 133 2.74 1.09 17.13
CA THR A 133 1.99 -0.16 17.25
C THR A 133 2.28 -1.13 16.11
N ASN A 134 2.25 -0.64 14.88
CA ASN A 134 2.50 -1.45 13.69
C ASN A 134 3.43 -0.72 12.72
N PRO A 135 4.26 -1.44 11.95
CA PRO A 135 5.05 -0.83 10.88
C PRO A 135 4.16 -0.39 9.71
N ILE A 136 4.62 0.61 8.98
CA ILE A 136 4.00 1.04 7.71
C ILE A 136 4.11 -0.11 6.69
N SER A 137 3.08 -0.28 5.85
CA SER A 137 3.05 -1.30 4.81
C SER A 137 4.12 -1.09 3.74
N GLU A 138 4.62 -2.18 3.14
CA GLU A 138 5.61 -2.12 2.05
C GLU A 138 5.11 -1.27 0.86
N LYS A 139 3.80 -1.29 0.59
CA LYS A 139 3.17 -0.48 -0.46
C LYS A 139 3.39 1.01 -0.22
N ASN A 140 3.00 1.50 0.97
CA ASN A 140 3.12 2.92 1.30
C ASN A 140 4.59 3.34 1.46
N ILE A 141 5.46 2.47 1.97
CA ILE A 141 6.91 2.71 1.99
C ILE A 141 7.45 2.94 0.56
N LYS A 142 7.07 2.08 -0.38
CA LYS A 142 7.49 2.21 -1.78
C LYS A 142 6.99 3.52 -2.40
N GLU A 143 5.71 3.83 -2.23
CA GLU A 143 5.10 5.05 -2.74
C GLU A 143 5.75 6.32 -2.16
N MET A 144 6.08 6.31 -0.87
CA MET A 144 6.82 7.41 -0.23
C MET A 144 8.22 7.58 -0.85
N ARG A 145 8.97 6.48 -1.05
CA ARG A 145 10.32 6.53 -1.64
C ARG A 145 10.33 7.06 -3.07
N GLU A 146 9.34 6.71 -3.89
CA GLU A 146 9.22 7.20 -5.27
C GLU A 146 9.08 8.73 -5.35
N ASN A 147 8.70 9.39 -4.25
CA ASN A 147 8.52 10.83 -4.14
C ASN A 147 9.65 11.55 -3.39
N MET A 148 10.70 10.84 -2.98
CA MET A 148 11.86 11.35 -2.26
C MET A 148 13.07 11.48 -3.18
N ASP A 149 13.98 12.40 -2.84
CA ASP A 149 15.31 12.39 -3.43
C ASP A 149 16.22 11.35 -2.75
N ASP A 150 17.44 11.14 -3.28
CA ASP A 150 18.38 10.14 -2.76
C ASP A 150 18.82 10.39 -1.31
N THR A 151 18.81 11.64 -0.86
CA THR A 151 19.18 12.01 0.51
C THR A 151 18.05 11.70 1.46
N ASP A 152 16.85 12.15 1.13
CA ASP A 152 15.64 11.92 1.91
C ASP A 152 15.30 10.43 1.99
N ALA A 153 15.49 9.67 0.90
CA ALA A 153 15.29 8.24 0.87
C ALA A 153 16.24 7.49 1.83
N LYS A 154 17.50 7.91 1.92
CA LYS A 154 18.46 7.33 2.88
C LYS A 154 18.09 7.66 4.33
N GLU A 155 17.67 8.88 4.62
CA GLU A 155 17.22 9.27 5.95
C GLU A 155 15.96 8.51 6.35
N PHE A 156 15.03 8.33 5.42
CA PHE A 156 13.83 7.55 5.61
C PHE A 156 14.14 6.07 5.88
N ASP A 157 15.05 5.45 5.13
CA ASP A 157 15.48 4.08 5.36
C ASP A 157 16.14 3.89 6.73
N ASN A 158 17.00 4.82 7.14
CA ASN A 158 17.60 4.83 8.47
C ASN A 158 16.53 4.97 9.57
N PHE A 159 15.51 5.78 9.33
CA PHE A 159 14.37 5.90 10.24
C PHE A 159 13.61 4.58 10.36
N LEU A 160 13.26 3.93 9.23
CA LEU A 160 12.55 2.65 9.20
C LEU A 160 13.32 1.55 9.93
N GLU A 161 14.65 1.47 9.70
CA GLU A 161 15.50 0.49 10.37
C GLU A 161 15.56 0.74 11.89
N ARG A 162 15.70 1.99 12.30
CA ARG A 162 15.77 2.37 13.71
C ARG A 162 14.48 2.11 14.46
N VAL A 163 13.33 2.42 13.82
CA VAL A 163 12.02 2.43 14.47
C VAL A 163 11.34 1.07 14.39
N TRP A 164 11.33 0.44 13.22
CA TRP A 164 10.64 -0.83 12.98
C TRP A 164 11.54 -2.00 12.58
N LYS A 165 12.86 -1.80 12.54
CA LYS A 165 13.86 -2.83 12.12
C LYS A 165 13.59 -3.34 10.70
N ILE A 166 12.98 -2.51 9.85
CA ILE A 166 12.77 -2.80 8.44
C ILE A 166 14.06 -2.45 7.70
N LYS A 167 14.74 -3.45 7.14
CA LYS A 167 15.91 -3.23 6.27
C LYS A 167 15.45 -2.86 4.86
N SER A 168 16.15 -1.89 4.24
CA SER A 168 15.94 -1.61 2.82
C SER A 168 16.28 -2.86 2.01
N LYS A 169 15.34 -3.34 1.20
CA LYS A 169 15.64 -4.36 0.19
C LYS A 169 16.45 -3.66 -0.90
N GLN A 170 17.76 -3.99 -1.02
CA GLN A 170 18.49 -3.67 -2.24
C GLN A 170 17.75 -4.38 -3.39
N THR A 171 17.26 -3.62 -4.34
CA THR A 171 16.61 -4.19 -5.52
C THR A 171 17.65 -4.98 -6.30
N ASP A 172 17.32 -6.20 -6.75
CA ASP A 172 18.20 -7.07 -7.53
C ASP A 172 18.73 -6.40 -8.82
N GLU A 173 18.14 -5.29 -9.26
CA GLU A 173 18.59 -4.44 -10.36
C GLU A 173 19.92 -3.73 -10.06
N ASP A 174 20.15 -3.29 -8.81
CA ASP A 174 21.40 -2.62 -8.41
C ASP A 174 22.59 -3.60 -8.38
N ILE A 175 22.32 -4.88 -8.11
CA ILE A 175 23.34 -5.95 -8.09
C ILE A 175 23.82 -6.24 -9.52
N ASN A 176 22.92 -6.30 -10.50
CA ASN A 176 23.26 -6.54 -11.90
C ASN A 176 24.05 -5.37 -12.51
N TYR A 177 23.75 -4.12 -12.15
CA TYR A 177 24.47 -2.95 -12.65
C TYR A 177 25.90 -2.86 -12.12
N THR A 178 26.14 -3.35 -10.90
CA THR A 178 27.48 -3.38 -10.27
C THR A 178 28.33 -4.51 -10.85
N GLU A 179 27.75 -5.67 -11.16
CA GLU A 179 28.44 -6.80 -11.80
C GLU A 179 28.83 -6.51 -13.27
N GLU A 180 27.99 -5.82 -14.04
CA GLU A 180 28.34 -5.42 -15.41
C GLU A 180 29.48 -4.40 -15.47
N LYS A 181 29.54 -3.45 -14.53
CA LYS A 181 30.67 -2.48 -14.43
C LYS A 181 31.97 -3.14 -14.03
N THR A 182 31.94 -4.18 -13.21
CA THR A 182 33.15 -4.93 -12.79
C THR A 182 33.67 -5.81 -13.91
N LYS A 183 32.80 -6.42 -14.71
CA LYS A 183 33.21 -7.24 -15.90
C LYS A 183 33.82 -6.40 -17.04
N LYS A 184 33.38 -5.13 -17.21
CA LYS A 184 33.97 -4.23 -18.24
C LYS A 184 35.34 -3.68 -17.87
N ARG A 185 35.75 -3.66 -16.61
CA ARG A 185 37.06 -3.22 -16.13
C ARG A 185 38.18 -4.27 -16.22
N GLY A 186 37.85 -5.54 -16.54
CA GLY A 186 38.78 -6.66 -16.54
C GLY A 186 39.39 -7.04 -17.91
N ARG A 187 39.15 -6.29 -18.99
CA ARG A 187 39.84 -6.58 -20.29
C ARG A 187 41.22 -5.92 -20.32
N LYS A 188 42.24 -6.75 -20.11
CA LYS A 188 43.65 -6.35 -20.38
C LYS A 188 43.84 -6.02 -21.86
N PRO A 189 44.67 -5.01 -22.20
CA PRO A 189 45.04 -4.71 -23.58
C PRO A 189 45.82 -5.90 -24.17
N LYS A 190 45.54 -6.26 -25.41
CA LYS A 190 46.35 -7.21 -26.18
C LYS A 190 47.70 -6.58 -26.48
N GLU A 191 48.77 -7.23 -26.06
CA GLU A 191 50.13 -6.93 -26.54
C GLU A 191 50.20 -7.09 -28.06
N VAL A 192 50.66 -6.05 -28.70
CA VAL A 192 51.02 -6.07 -30.13
C VAL A 192 52.47 -6.57 -30.18
N ILE A 193 52.68 -7.77 -30.69
CA ILE A 193 54.02 -8.30 -31.01
C ILE A 193 54.35 -7.79 -32.40
N SER A 194 55.42 -7.07 -32.46
CA SER A 194 56.13 -6.64 -33.71
C SER A 194 56.88 -7.77 -34.35
#